data_71f39e0454280ee0109922f53011bd8c
#
_entry.id   71f39e0454280ee0109922f53011bd8c
#
_cell.length_a   1.000
_cell.length_b   1.000
_cell.length_c   1.000
_cell.angle_alpha   90.00
_cell.angle_beta   90.00
_cell.angle_gamma   90.00
#
_symmetry.space_group_name_H-M   'P 1'
#
loop_
_entity.id
_entity.type
_entity.pdbx_description
1 polymer ?
#
loop_
_entity_poly.entity_id
_entity_poly.type
_entity_poly.pdbx_seq_one_letter_code
_entity_poly.pdbx_strand_id
1 'polypeptide(L)'
;MDFKRKKDFLVCIDSDGCAMDTMNLKHYRAFGPELVKIFNLQDHAEPILHYWNKINLFSKKRALNRFKGFFEVCRYIDKHFIPVDGLDAYERFLNSGGLLSNDGIRHAYQTIGHPIFACAEQWSINVNKAIAAIPLEDRIPFPNVYESIEAIHAVADIAVVSSAHRAAITAEWEQAGLTKWVSGIFTQEDGSKKQVIASLKQIGGYHDGYIIKIGDAPGDLQAAHSNAVFFYPIIPEKEAECWITFKDTYLPLFIDGRYADYEPQLIERFYSELED
;
A
#
# COMPACT_ATOMS: atom_id res chain seq x y z
N MET A 1 1.42 -17.51 11.95
CA MET A 1 2.18 -17.10 10.75
C MET A 1 3.11 -18.25 10.41
N ASP A 2 2.96 -18.84 9.23
CA ASP A 2 3.82 -19.94 8.77
C ASP A 2 4.93 -19.34 7.89
N PHE A 3 6.14 -19.21 8.46
CA PHE A 3 7.32 -18.70 7.79
C PHE A 3 8.54 -19.48 8.26
N LYS A 4 9.36 -19.91 7.30
CA LYS A 4 10.60 -20.63 7.61
C LYS A 4 11.78 -19.94 6.91
N ARG A 5 12.74 -19.46 7.72
CA ARG A 5 14.01 -18.93 7.24
C ARG A 5 14.80 -19.99 6.48
N LYS A 6 15.32 -19.64 5.33
CA LYS A 6 16.20 -20.46 4.50
C LYS A 6 17.52 -19.77 4.20
N LYS A 7 17.58 -18.44 4.33
CA LYS A 7 18.75 -17.60 4.00
C LYS A 7 19.05 -16.62 5.12
N ASP A 8 20.20 -15.97 5.04
CA ASP A 8 20.63 -15.03 6.07
C ASP A 8 19.93 -13.69 5.98
N PHE A 9 19.50 -13.28 4.79
CA PHE A 9 18.83 -12.03 4.51
C PHE A 9 17.34 -12.22 4.25
N LEU A 10 16.56 -11.17 4.56
CA LEU A 10 15.13 -11.10 4.28
C LEU A 10 14.80 -9.80 3.52
N VAL A 11 14.10 -9.93 2.43
CA VAL A 11 13.52 -8.80 1.69
C VAL A 11 12.00 -8.84 1.83
N CYS A 12 11.43 -7.84 2.49
CA CYS A 12 9.98 -7.64 2.61
C CYS A 12 9.52 -6.73 1.48
N ILE A 13 8.65 -7.21 0.59
CA ILE A 13 8.21 -6.48 -0.61
C ILE A 13 6.73 -6.11 -0.46
N ASP A 14 6.37 -4.83 -0.71
CA ASP A 14 4.97 -4.45 -0.90
C ASP A 14 4.47 -4.88 -2.28
N SER A 15 3.15 -4.99 -2.44
CA SER A 15 2.52 -5.45 -3.68
C SER A 15 2.03 -4.30 -4.55
N ASP A 16 0.90 -3.66 -4.15
CA ASP A 16 0.21 -2.64 -4.94
C ASP A 16 1.05 -1.36 -5.06
N GLY A 17 1.39 -0.95 -6.28
CA GLY A 17 2.19 0.26 -6.53
C GLY A 17 3.69 0.08 -6.29
N CYS A 18 4.10 -1.09 -5.84
CA CYS A 18 5.48 -1.46 -5.58
C CYS A 18 5.95 -2.55 -6.56
N ALA A 19 5.54 -3.81 -6.36
CA ALA A 19 5.84 -4.91 -7.28
C ALA A 19 4.82 -5.03 -8.41
N MET A 20 3.54 -4.76 -8.12
CA MET A 20 2.43 -4.89 -9.05
C MET A 20 1.90 -3.52 -9.48
N ASP A 21 1.72 -3.32 -10.80
CA ASP A 21 1.08 -2.12 -11.39
C ASP A 21 -0.43 -2.15 -11.21
N THR A 22 -0.85 -2.22 -9.97
CA THR A 22 -2.25 -2.39 -9.59
C THR A 22 -2.82 -1.21 -8.81
N MET A 23 -1.97 -0.39 -8.19
CA MET A 23 -2.42 0.73 -7.38
C MET A 23 -3.14 1.78 -8.22
N ASN A 24 -2.49 2.31 -9.26
CA ASN A 24 -3.10 3.28 -10.17
C ASN A 24 -4.35 2.70 -10.83
N LEU A 25 -4.28 1.46 -11.28
CA LEU A 25 -5.40 0.73 -11.89
C LEU A 25 -6.63 0.69 -10.96
N LYS A 26 -6.44 0.32 -9.69
CA LYS A 26 -7.50 0.25 -8.69
C LYS A 26 -8.09 1.65 -8.38
N HIS A 27 -7.23 2.67 -8.28
CA HIS A 27 -7.67 4.04 -8.00
C HIS A 27 -8.44 4.65 -9.17
N TYR A 28 -7.97 4.47 -10.41
CA TYR A 28 -8.62 5.02 -11.61
C TYR A 28 -9.91 4.30 -11.97
N ARG A 29 -9.99 2.97 -11.76
CA ARG A 29 -11.17 2.19 -12.18
C ARG A 29 -12.18 1.94 -11.07
N ALA A 30 -11.82 2.09 -9.80
CA ALA A 30 -12.69 1.75 -8.68
C ALA A 30 -12.83 2.86 -7.64
N PHE A 31 -11.78 3.22 -6.92
CA PHE A 31 -11.89 4.10 -5.76
C PHE A 31 -12.51 5.46 -6.09
N GLY A 32 -11.91 6.19 -7.00
CA GLY A 32 -12.38 7.52 -7.41
C GLY A 32 -13.75 7.47 -8.07
N PRO A 33 -13.98 6.64 -9.11
CA PRO A 33 -15.28 6.54 -9.77
C PRO A 33 -16.43 6.17 -8.83
N GLU A 34 -16.23 5.22 -7.91
CA GLU A 34 -17.29 4.87 -6.95
C GLU A 34 -17.58 5.98 -5.94
N LEU A 35 -16.60 6.84 -5.65
CA LEU A 35 -16.81 8.02 -4.80
C LEU A 35 -17.66 9.08 -5.54
N VAL A 36 -17.37 9.36 -6.79
CA VAL A 36 -18.18 10.26 -7.65
C VAL A 36 -19.62 9.75 -7.74
N LYS A 37 -19.82 8.45 -7.92
CA LYS A 37 -21.14 7.82 -8.03
C LYS A 37 -21.95 7.93 -6.75
N ILE A 38 -21.36 7.67 -5.58
CA ILE A 38 -22.11 7.64 -4.33
C ILE A 38 -22.61 9.04 -3.91
N PHE A 39 -21.90 10.10 -4.32
CA PHE A 39 -22.32 11.47 -4.13
C PHE A 39 -23.16 12.05 -5.29
N ASN A 40 -23.42 11.27 -6.36
CA ASN A 40 -24.11 11.71 -7.57
C ASN A 40 -23.48 12.96 -8.21
N LEU A 41 -22.15 13.03 -8.26
CA LEU A 41 -21.36 14.18 -8.72
C LEU A 41 -20.70 13.93 -10.09
N GLN A 42 -21.38 13.23 -11.02
CA GLN A 42 -20.85 12.92 -12.36
C GLN A 42 -20.46 14.18 -13.15
N ASP A 43 -21.23 15.26 -13.00
CA ASP A 43 -20.95 16.54 -13.65
C ASP A 43 -19.70 17.25 -13.10
N HIS A 44 -19.18 16.81 -11.96
CA HIS A 44 -17.98 17.30 -11.30
C HIS A 44 -16.89 16.21 -11.16
N ALA A 45 -16.99 15.14 -11.97
CA ALA A 45 -16.11 13.99 -11.85
C ALA A 45 -14.63 14.36 -12.00
N GLU A 46 -14.27 15.15 -13.02
CA GLU A 46 -12.87 15.47 -13.33
C GLU A 46 -12.09 16.05 -12.14
N PRO A 47 -12.51 17.18 -11.51
CA PRO A 47 -11.77 17.74 -10.39
C PRO A 47 -11.76 16.83 -9.14
N ILE A 48 -12.81 16.05 -8.91
CA ILE A 48 -12.90 15.12 -7.78
C ILE A 48 -11.92 13.97 -7.99
N LEU A 49 -11.88 13.37 -9.19
CA LEU A 49 -10.96 12.29 -9.53
C LEU A 49 -9.51 12.77 -9.52
N HIS A 50 -9.26 13.99 -10.04
CA HIS A 50 -7.93 14.59 -9.97
C HIS A 50 -7.45 14.73 -8.52
N TYR A 51 -8.28 15.31 -7.64
CA TYR A 51 -7.94 15.46 -6.23
C TYR A 51 -7.76 14.11 -5.51
N TRP A 52 -8.66 13.14 -5.77
CA TRP A 52 -8.53 11.78 -5.25
C TRP A 52 -7.19 11.15 -5.62
N ASN A 53 -6.83 11.21 -6.91
CA ASN A 53 -5.59 10.62 -7.41
C ASN A 53 -4.36 11.33 -6.85
N LYS A 54 -4.38 12.67 -6.81
CA LYS A 54 -3.30 13.46 -6.22
C LYS A 54 -2.98 12.97 -4.81
N ILE A 55 -3.96 12.96 -3.91
CA ILE A 55 -3.70 12.65 -2.50
C ILE A 55 -3.33 11.19 -2.26
N ASN A 56 -3.89 10.25 -3.03
CA ASN A 56 -3.70 8.82 -2.77
C ASN A 56 -2.54 8.20 -3.56
N LEU A 57 -2.14 8.78 -4.69
CA LEU A 57 -1.13 8.20 -5.59
C LEU A 57 0.19 8.97 -5.61
N PHE A 58 0.15 10.30 -5.51
CA PHE A 58 1.32 11.14 -5.83
C PHE A 58 1.80 12.03 -4.68
N SER A 59 1.02 12.12 -3.58
CA SER A 59 1.38 12.97 -2.46
C SER A 59 2.04 12.20 -1.32
N LYS A 60 2.54 12.94 -0.33
CA LYS A 60 3.03 12.40 0.95
C LYS A 60 1.97 11.61 1.74
N LYS A 61 0.71 11.62 1.28
CA LYS A 61 -0.41 10.79 1.79
C LYS A 61 -0.61 9.50 0.98
N ARG A 62 0.29 9.17 0.04
CA ARG A 62 0.22 7.96 -0.79
C ARG A 62 -0.07 6.71 0.05
N ALA A 63 -0.94 5.85 -0.46
CA ALA A 63 -1.43 4.64 0.20
C ALA A 63 -2.11 4.89 1.56
N LEU A 64 -2.71 6.06 1.74
CA LEU A 64 -3.53 6.36 2.90
C LEU A 64 -4.64 5.31 3.05
N ASN A 65 -4.98 4.96 4.31
CA ASN A 65 -6.14 4.09 4.53
C ASN A 65 -7.37 4.66 3.82
N ARG A 66 -8.12 3.81 3.10
CA ARG A 66 -9.25 4.23 2.24
C ARG A 66 -10.28 5.13 2.94
N PHE A 67 -10.55 4.88 4.21
CA PHE A 67 -11.51 5.68 4.99
C PHE A 67 -10.97 7.06 5.38
N LYS A 68 -9.65 7.19 5.53
CA LYS A 68 -9.01 8.51 5.64
C LYS A 68 -9.03 9.24 4.30
N GLY A 69 -8.74 8.53 3.19
CA GLY A 69 -8.87 9.08 1.83
C GLY A 69 -10.29 9.53 1.51
N PHE A 70 -11.30 8.73 1.86
CA PHE A 70 -12.72 9.10 1.76
C PHE A 70 -13.00 10.42 2.49
N PHE A 71 -12.56 10.57 3.72
CA PHE A 71 -12.75 11.79 4.52
C PHE A 71 -12.10 13.03 3.86
N GLU A 72 -10.87 12.90 3.40
CA GLU A 72 -10.15 14.01 2.74
C GLU A 72 -10.92 14.50 1.50
N VAL A 73 -11.44 13.58 0.70
CA VAL A 73 -12.20 13.96 -0.50
C VAL A 73 -13.60 14.44 -0.14
N CYS A 74 -14.24 13.94 0.91
CA CYS A 74 -15.49 14.50 1.41
C CYS A 74 -15.34 15.97 1.84
N ARG A 75 -14.23 16.33 2.50
CA ARG A 75 -13.89 17.73 2.82
C ARG A 75 -13.69 18.59 1.57
N TYR A 76 -13.07 18.02 0.53
CA TYR A 76 -12.90 18.71 -0.75
C TYR A 76 -14.25 18.93 -1.43
N ILE A 77 -15.13 17.93 -1.43
CA ILE A 77 -16.49 18.02 -1.98
C ILE A 77 -17.31 19.07 -1.23
N ASP A 78 -17.28 19.05 0.11
CA ASP A 78 -17.98 20.01 0.96
C ASP A 78 -17.59 21.46 0.67
N LYS A 79 -16.29 21.67 0.48
CA LYS A 79 -15.75 23.00 0.23
C LYS A 79 -16.08 23.54 -1.19
N HIS A 80 -16.18 22.67 -2.21
CA HIS A 80 -16.16 23.11 -3.61
C HIS A 80 -17.44 22.83 -4.38
N PHE A 81 -18.28 21.87 -3.96
CA PHE A 81 -19.42 21.42 -4.78
C PHE A 81 -20.74 21.38 -4.01
N ILE A 82 -20.87 20.54 -3.00
CA ILE A 82 -22.10 20.35 -2.22
C ILE A 82 -21.77 20.19 -0.74
N PRO A 83 -22.63 20.65 0.19
CA PRO A 83 -22.46 20.36 1.61
C PRO A 83 -22.43 18.86 1.88
N VAL A 84 -21.45 18.41 2.70
CA VAL A 84 -21.34 17.04 3.16
C VAL A 84 -21.57 17.00 4.68
N ASP A 85 -22.74 16.51 5.08
CA ASP A 85 -23.11 16.44 6.48
C ASP A 85 -22.33 15.34 7.22
N GLY A 86 -21.97 15.59 8.48
CA GLY A 86 -21.33 14.63 9.37
C GLY A 86 -19.81 14.58 9.34
N LEU A 87 -19.14 15.50 8.64
CA LEU A 87 -17.68 15.55 8.60
C LEU A 87 -17.06 15.64 10.00
N ASP A 88 -17.63 16.45 10.91
CA ASP A 88 -17.14 16.56 12.29
C ASP A 88 -17.27 15.24 13.08
N ALA A 89 -18.35 14.49 12.85
CA ALA A 89 -18.54 13.19 13.49
C ALA A 89 -17.51 12.17 12.96
N TYR A 90 -17.26 12.21 11.65
CA TYR A 90 -16.29 11.33 11.01
C TYR A 90 -14.85 11.65 11.44
N GLU A 91 -14.51 12.94 11.55
CA GLU A 91 -13.19 13.39 12.02
C GLU A 91 -12.93 12.96 13.46
N ARG A 92 -13.91 13.13 14.35
CA ARG A 92 -13.81 12.63 15.74
C ARG A 92 -13.58 11.13 15.79
N PHE A 93 -14.27 10.34 14.94
CA PHE A 93 -14.05 8.91 14.83
C PHE A 93 -12.65 8.57 14.36
N LEU A 94 -12.11 9.24 13.33
CA LEU A 94 -10.74 9.04 12.86
C LEU A 94 -9.71 9.32 13.97
N ASN A 95 -9.93 10.37 14.75
CA ASN A 95 -9.04 10.81 15.84
C ASN A 95 -9.15 9.95 17.11
N SER A 96 -10.25 9.23 17.29
CA SER A 96 -10.45 8.34 18.46
C SER A 96 -9.69 7.00 18.34
N GLY A 97 -9.01 6.74 17.21
CA GLY A 97 -8.34 5.48 16.97
C GLY A 97 -9.30 4.34 16.60
N GLY A 98 -10.48 4.66 16.10
CA GLY A 98 -11.47 3.69 15.63
C GLY A 98 -10.91 2.77 14.55
N LEU A 99 -11.40 1.53 14.50
CA LEU A 99 -10.95 0.53 13.52
C LEU A 99 -11.34 0.96 12.10
N LEU A 100 -10.34 1.20 11.25
CA LEU A 100 -10.52 1.65 9.87
C LEU A 100 -10.68 0.46 8.90
N SER A 101 -11.78 -0.26 9.06
CA SER A 101 -12.24 -1.36 8.22
C SER A 101 -13.75 -1.25 8.00
N ASN A 102 -14.32 -2.04 7.07
CA ASN A 102 -15.78 -2.04 6.87
C ASN A 102 -16.53 -2.35 8.16
N ASP A 103 -16.06 -3.30 8.96
CA ASP A 103 -16.70 -3.65 10.24
C ASP A 103 -16.58 -2.51 11.26
N GLY A 104 -15.43 -1.83 11.33
CA GLY A 104 -15.23 -0.68 12.20
C GLY A 104 -16.13 0.51 11.81
N ILE A 105 -16.27 0.79 10.52
CA ILE A 105 -17.19 1.84 10.01
C ILE A 105 -18.65 1.47 10.26
N ARG A 106 -19.03 0.22 10.06
CA ARG A 106 -20.37 -0.28 10.40
C ARG A 106 -20.67 -0.13 11.89
N HIS A 107 -19.72 -0.49 12.73
CA HIS A 107 -19.86 -0.30 14.19
C HIS A 107 -19.97 1.18 14.55
N ALA A 108 -19.20 2.06 13.93
CA ALA A 108 -19.32 3.51 14.11
C ALA A 108 -20.71 4.02 13.70
N TYR A 109 -21.28 3.50 12.59
CA TYR A 109 -22.66 3.81 12.22
C TYR A 109 -23.67 3.39 13.29
N GLN A 110 -23.52 2.18 13.83
CA GLN A 110 -24.43 1.66 14.89
C GLN A 110 -24.35 2.44 16.20
N THR A 111 -23.17 2.97 16.55
CA THR A 111 -22.92 3.64 17.83
C THR A 111 -23.09 5.15 17.79
N ILE A 112 -22.67 5.80 16.69
CA ILE A 112 -22.73 7.25 16.49
C ILE A 112 -24.02 7.65 15.77
N GLY A 113 -24.55 6.77 14.90
CA GLY A 113 -25.83 6.95 14.21
C GLY A 113 -25.80 7.91 13.02
N HIS A 114 -24.64 8.46 12.62
CA HIS A 114 -24.58 9.46 11.56
C HIS A 114 -24.50 8.81 10.16
N PRO A 115 -25.33 9.24 9.16
CA PRO A 115 -25.41 8.63 7.83
C PRO A 115 -24.10 8.59 7.04
N ILE A 116 -23.15 9.49 7.32
CA ILE A 116 -21.84 9.51 6.61
C ILE A 116 -21.09 8.19 6.77
N PHE A 117 -21.25 7.48 7.89
CA PHE A 117 -20.62 6.17 8.10
C PHE A 117 -21.23 5.10 7.21
N ALA A 118 -22.57 5.10 7.05
CA ALA A 118 -23.24 4.20 6.12
C ALA A 118 -22.82 4.49 4.67
N CYS A 119 -22.68 5.77 4.31
CA CYS A 119 -22.17 6.19 3.00
C CYS A 119 -20.74 5.67 2.77
N ALA A 120 -19.83 5.85 3.74
CA ALA A 120 -18.44 5.38 3.65
C ALA A 120 -18.35 3.84 3.55
N GLU A 121 -19.18 3.10 4.30
CA GLU A 121 -19.25 1.65 4.21
C GLU A 121 -19.75 1.20 2.83
N GLN A 122 -20.86 1.79 2.34
CA GLN A 122 -21.42 1.43 1.05
C GLN A 122 -20.44 1.76 -0.09
N TRP A 123 -19.78 2.92 -0.03
CA TRP A 123 -18.70 3.24 -0.97
C TRP A 123 -17.60 2.17 -0.96
N SER A 124 -17.11 1.78 0.22
CA SER A 124 -16.06 0.78 0.32
C SER A 124 -16.49 -0.60 -0.20
N ILE A 125 -17.75 -0.99 0.00
CA ILE A 125 -18.33 -2.21 -0.58
C ILE A 125 -18.36 -2.13 -2.11
N ASN A 126 -18.80 -1.00 -2.67
CA ASN A 126 -18.85 -0.78 -4.11
C ASN A 126 -17.44 -0.81 -4.71
N VAL A 127 -16.45 -0.17 -4.06
CA VAL A 127 -15.03 -0.22 -4.45
C VAL A 127 -14.54 -1.67 -4.52
N ASN A 128 -14.82 -2.48 -3.50
CA ASN A 128 -14.40 -3.88 -3.50
C ASN A 128 -15.01 -4.68 -4.67
N LYS A 129 -16.28 -4.43 -5.01
CA LYS A 129 -16.94 -5.04 -6.18
C LYS A 129 -16.30 -4.57 -7.49
N ALA A 130 -16.02 -3.28 -7.61
CA ALA A 130 -15.39 -2.71 -8.80
C ALA A 130 -13.95 -3.25 -8.97
N ILE A 131 -13.17 -3.37 -7.89
CA ILE A 131 -11.84 -3.99 -7.93
C ILE A 131 -11.94 -5.46 -8.36
N ALA A 132 -12.88 -6.21 -7.82
CA ALA A 132 -13.06 -7.62 -8.19
C ALA A 132 -13.41 -7.81 -9.68
N ALA A 133 -14.07 -6.82 -10.30
CA ALA A 133 -14.42 -6.82 -11.71
C ALA A 133 -13.27 -6.43 -12.64
N ILE A 134 -12.14 -5.92 -12.14
CA ILE A 134 -10.94 -5.65 -12.96
C ILE A 134 -10.39 -7.00 -13.42
N PRO A 135 -10.16 -7.20 -14.73
CA PRO A 135 -9.58 -8.43 -15.24
C PRO A 135 -8.23 -8.75 -14.59
N LEU A 136 -7.97 -10.02 -14.33
CA LEU A 136 -6.72 -10.43 -13.68
C LEU A 136 -5.52 -10.21 -14.61
N GLU A 137 -5.71 -10.34 -15.92
CA GLU A 137 -4.72 -10.05 -16.96
C GLU A 137 -4.25 -8.58 -17.00
N ASP A 138 -5.04 -7.65 -16.47
CA ASP A 138 -4.66 -6.24 -16.33
C ASP A 138 -3.78 -5.98 -15.09
N ARG A 139 -3.68 -6.96 -14.18
CA ARG A 139 -2.97 -6.85 -12.91
C ARG A 139 -1.57 -7.43 -13.04
N ILE A 140 -0.71 -6.72 -13.72
CA ILE A 140 0.63 -7.16 -14.08
C ILE A 140 1.70 -6.59 -13.15
N PRO A 141 2.87 -7.24 -13.01
CA PRO A 141 4.00 -6.64 -12.32
C PRO A 141 4.58 -5.48 -13.14
N PHE A 142 5.23 -4.55 -12.44
CA PHE A 142 6.03 -3.53 -13.12
C PHE A 142 7.19 -4.16 -13.90
N PRO A 143 7.69 -3.47 -14.95
CA PRO A 143 8.91 -3.91 -15.64
C PRO A 143 10.09 -4.08 -14.68
N ASN A 144 10.95 -5.05 -14.94
CA ASN A 144 12.12 -5.44 -14.16
C ASN A 144 11.84 -6.10 -12.79
N VAL A 145 10.57 -6.22 -12.37
CA VAL A 145 10.21 -6.90 -11.12
C VAL A 145 10.57 -8.38 -11.16
N TYR A 146 10.29 -9.05 -12.29
CA TYR A 146 10.53 -10.48 -12.43
C TYR A 146 12.00 -10.82 -12.21
N GLU A 147 12.89 -10.16 -12.96
CA GLU A 147 14.33 -10.36 -12.91
C GLU A 147 14.92 -9.94 -11.55
N SER A 148 14.33 -8.90 -10.94
CA SER A 148 14.77 -8.43 -9.63
C SER A 148 14.38 -9.41 -8.53
N ILE A 149 13.17 -9.96 -8.55
CA ILE A 149 12.71 -10.96 -7.57
C ILE A 149 13.53 -12.25 -7.71
N GLU A 150 13.84 -12.68 -8.94
CA GLU A 150 14.71 -13.84 -9.17
C GLU A 150 16.10 -13.62 -8.58
N ALA A 151 16.71 -12.44 -8.80
CA ALA A 151 18.01 -12.09 -8.23
C ALA A 151 17.97 -12.01 -6.71
N ILE A 152 16.94 -11.42 -6.12
CA ILE A 152 16.73 -11.38 -4.67
C ILE A 152 16.60 -12.81 -4.12
N HIS A 153 15.79 -13.65 -4.79
CA HIS A 153 15.60 -15.03 -4.36
C HIS A 153 16.90 -15.82 -4.33
N ALA A 154 17.89 -15.52 -5.16
CA ALA A 154 19.18 -16.18 -5.12
C ALA A 154 19.92 -15.96 -3.79
N VAL A 155 19.76 -14.81 -3.14
CA VAL A 155 20.57 -14.37 -1.97
C VAL A 155 19.78 -14.13 -0.69
N ALA A 156 18.45 -13.92 -0.75
CA ALA A 156 17.60 -13.58 0.38
C ALA A 156 16.29 -14.36 0.38
N ASP A 157 15.68 -14.56 1.56
CA ASP A 157 14.29 -14.94 1.67
C ASP A 157 13.41 -13.75 1.25
N ILE A 158 12.26 -14.03 0.63
CA ILE A 158 11.32 -13.00 0.18
C ILE A 158 10.00 -13.19 0.90
N ALA A 159 9.50 -12.12 1.53
CA ALA A 159 8.17 -12.05 2.10
C ALA A 159 7.37 -10.92 1.42
N VAL A 160 6.22 -11.24 0.85
CA VAL A 160 5.27 -10.21 0.42
C VAL A 160 4.54 -9.68 1.64
N VAL A 161 4.57 -8.36 1.86
CA VAL A 161 3.95 -7.70 3.02
C VAL A 161 3.06 -6.56 2.55
N SER A 162 1.76 -6.83 2.42
CA SER A 162 0.76 -5.93 1.83
C SER A 162 -0.37 -5.59 2.81
N SER A 163 -0.98 -4.42 2.64
CA SER A 163 -2.20 -4.02 3.37
C SER A 163 -3.50 -4.41 2.63
N ALA A 164 -3.41 -5.15 1.53
CA ALA A 164 -4.56 -5.63 0.77
C ALA A 164 -5.04 -7.02 1.25
N HIS A 165 -6.15 -7.50 0.68
CA HIS A 165 -6.72 -8.82 0.98
C HIS A 165 -5.87 -9.95 0.40
N ARG A 166 -5.68 -11.03 1.19
CA ARG A 166 -4.89 -12.21 0.81
C ARG A 166 -5.30 -12.80 -0.53
N ALA A 167 -6.60 -13.03 -0.73
CA ALA A 167 -7.09 -13.63 -1.96
C ALA A 167 -6.69 -12.84 -3.21
N ALA A 168 -6.73 -11.52 -3.16
CA ALA A 168 -6.34 -10.66 -4.28
C ALA A 168 -4.83 -10.74 -4.54
N ILE A 169 -4.01 -10.55 -3.51
CA ILE A 169 -2.54 -10.57 -3.64
C ILE A 169 -2.06 -11.95 -4.11
N THR A 170 -2.59 -13.03 -3.53
CA THR A 170 -2.22 -14.39 -3.95
C THR A 170 -2.53 -14.62 -5.43
N ALA A 171 -3.75 -14.28 -5.88
CA ALA A 171 -4.14 -14.45 -7.29
C ALA A 171 -3.27 -13.61 -8.25
N GLU A 172 -2.96 -12.36 -7.89
CA GLU A 172 -2.10 -11.46 -8.69
C GLU A 172 -0.68 -12.02 -8.80
N TRP A 173 -0.08 -12.48 -7.69
CA TRP A 173 1.28 -13.03 -7.67
C TRP A 173 1.37 -14.43 -8.33
N GLU A 174 0.33 -15.26 -8.21
CA GLU A 174 0.23 -16.55 -8.92
C GLU A 174 0.13 -16.33 -10.43
N GLN A 175 -0.76 -15.44 -10.87
CA GLN A 175 -0.93 -15.07 -12.28
C GLN A 175 0.39 -14.58 -12.89
N ALA A 176 1.14 -13.75 -12.14
CA ALA A 176 2.44 -13.24 -12.57
C ALA A 176 3.55 -14.31 -12.52
N GLY A 177 3.29 -15.51 -11.99
CA GLY A 177 4.30 -16.56 -11.82
C GLY A 177 5.40 -16.23 -10.82
N LEU A 178 5.15 -15.28 -9.88
CA LEU A 178 6.12 -14.79 -8.89
C LEU A 178 6.12 -15.61 -7.59
N THR A 179 5.06 -16.35 -7.29
CA THR A 179 4.91 -17.11 -6.04
C THR A 179 5.98 -18.17 -5.82
N LYS A 180 6.57 -18.69 -6.88
CA LYS A 180 7.65 -19.70 -6.81
C LYS A 180 8.93 -19.20 -6.10
N TRP A 181 9.11 -17.87 -6.02
CA TRP A 181 10.31 -17.28 -5.42
C TRP A 181 10.07 -16.72 -4.02
N VAL A 182 8.82 -16.62 -3.55
CA VAL A 182 8.53 -16.05 -2.25
C VAL A 182 8.40 -17.12 -1.16
N SER A 183 8.86 -16.80 0.03
CA SER A 183 8.77 -17.66 1.22
C SER A 183 7.40 -17.54 1.91
N GLY A 184 6.64 -16.49 1.61
CA GLY A 184 5.28 -16.30 2.13
C GLY A 184 4.65 -14.98 1.68
N ILE A 185 3.31 -14.95 1.70
CA ILE A 185 2.49 -13.77 1.42
C ILE A 185 1.73 -13.42 2.69
N PHE A 186 1.99 -12.22 3.22
CA PHE A 186 1.41 -11.68 4.45
C PHE A 186 0.63 -10.42 4.13
N THR A 187 -0.58 -10.36 4.64
CA THR A 187 -1.59 -9.39 4.21
C THR A 187 -2.28 -8.75 5.42
N GLN A 188 -3.28 -7.91 5.20
CA GLN A 188 -4.01 -7.27 6.29
C GLN A 188 -4.60 -8.28 7.31
N GLU A 189 -4.84 -9.52 6.90
CA GLU A 189 -5.34 -10.60 7.77
C GLU A 189 -4.27 -11.08 8.77
N ASP A 190 -2.98 -10.81 8.52
CA ASP A 190 -1.88 -11.15 9.43
C ASP A 190 -1.51 -9.99 10.35
N GLY A 191 -2.10 -8.83 10.15
CA GLY A 191 -1.86 -7.60 10.91
C GLY A 191 -1.31 -6.45 10.08
N SER A 192 -0.92 -5.38 10.74
CA SER A 192 -0.27 -4.24 10.06
C SER A 192 1.11 -4.63 9.52
N LYS A 193 1.59 -3.92 8.47
CA LYS A 193 2.96 -4.13 7.92
C LYS A 193 4.02 -4.11 9.02
N LYS A 194 3.90 -3.19 10.00
CA LYS A 194 4.79 -3.12 11.17
C LYS A 194 4.79 -4.42 11.98
N GLN A 195 3.60 -4.96 12.28
CA GLN A 195 3.47 -6.20 13.08
C GLN A 195 3.97 -7.40 12.32
N VAL A 196 3.69 -7.48 11.02
CA VAL A 196 4.16 -8.56 10.15
C VAL A 196 5.68 -8.57 10.08
N ILE A 197 6.33 -7.43 9.84
CA ILE A 197 7.81 -7.33 9.79
C ILE A 197 8.42 -7.74 11.14
N ALA A 198 7.86 -7.27 12.27
CA ALA A 198 8.31 -7.66 13.59
C ALA A 198 8.24 -9.18 13.81
N SER A 199 7.13 -9.80 13.41
CA SER A 199 6.92 -11.25 13.52
C SER A 199 7.88 -12.03 12.64
N LEU A 200 8.09 -11.61 11.39
CA LEU A 200 9.05 -12.26 10.47
C LEU A 200 10.48 -12.17 10.98
N LYS A 201 10.89 -11.00 11.49
CA LYS A 201 12.19 -10.79 12.12
C LYS A 201 12.41 -11.74 13.30
N GLN A 202 11.42 -11.85 14.18
CA GLN A 202 11.46 -12.71 15.37
C GLN A 202 11.46 -14.20 15.01
N ILE A 203 10.50 -14.64 14.16
CA ILE A 203 10.36 -16.07 13.78
C ILE A 203 11.59 -16.54 13.00
N GLY A 204 12.10 -15.72 12.08
CA GLY A 204 13.28 -16.03 11.28
C GLY A 204 14.60 -15.86 12.05
N GLY A 205 14.60 -15.18 13.20
CA GLY A 205 15.82 -14.87 13.93
C GLY A 205 16.81 -14.03 13.11
N TYR A 206 16.29 -13.09 12.32
CA TYR A 206 17.12 -12.19 11.52
C TYR A 206 17.72 -11.08 12.41
N HIS A 207 18.97 -10.76 12.18
CA HIS A 207 19.63 -9.63 12.82
C HIS A 207 19.24 -8.29 12.16
N ASP A 208 19.40 -7.19 12.91
CA ASP A 208 19.33 -5.83 12.36
C ASP A 208 20.36 -5.68 11.24
N GLY A 209 19.99 -4.97 10.18
CA GLY A 209 20.86 -4.85 9.01
C GLY A 209 20.77 -6.00 8.00
N TYR A 210 20.06 -7.09 8.31
CA TYR A 210 19.84 -8.25 7.42
C TYR A 210 18.41 -8.28 6.85
N ILE A 211 17.62 -7.26 7.12
CA ILE A 211 16.26 -7.10 6.60
C ILE A 211 16.14 -5.76 5.89
N ILE A 212 15.54 -5.78 4.72
CA ILE A 212 15.16 -4.58 3.98
C ILE A 212 13.68 -4.65 3.57
N LYS A 213 12.96 -3.54 3.72
CA LYS A 213 11.60 -3.35 3.21
C LYS A 213 11.66 -2.57 1.91
N ILE A 214 11.12 -3.13 0.83
CA ILE A 214 10.89 -2.44 -0.44
C ILE A 214 9.42 -1.99 -0.45
N GLY A 215 9.17 -0.70 -0.71
CA GLY A 215 7.81 -0.15 -0.72
C GLY A 215 7.73 1.22 -1.37
N ASP A 216 6.52 1.65 -1.71
CA ASP A 216 6.23 2.85 -2.48
C ASP A 216 5.49 3.94 -1.68
N ALA A 217 5.28 3.72 -0.38
CA ALA A 217 4.49 4.61 0.45
C ALA A 217 5.22 5.01 1.75
N PRO A 218 4.93 6.21 2.32
CA PRO A 218 5.43 6.60 3.63
C PRO A 218 5.11 5.60 4.74
N GLY A 219 4.00 4.85 4.61
CA GLY A 219 3.64 3.78 5.54
C GLY A 219 4.61 2.60 5.53
N ASP A 220 5.26 2.31 4.40
CA ASP A 220 6.28 1.27 4.30
C ASP A 220 7.56 1.67 5.01
N LEU A 221 8.01 2.92 4.81
CA LEU A 221 9.13 3.50 5.54
C LEU A 221 8.88 3.48 7.05
N GLN A 222 7.69 3.90 7.49
CA GLN A 222 7.33 3.88 8.91
C GLN A 222 7.36 2.45 9.48
N ALA A 223 6.86 1.47 8.73
CA ALA A 223 6.87 0.08 9.13
C ALA A 223 8.30 -0.48 9.23
N ALA A 224 9.18 -0.12 8.29
CA ALA A 224 10.59 -0.47 8.30
C ALA A 224 11.31 0.12 9.52
N HIS A 225 11.28 1.44 9.69
CA HIS A 225 11.97 2.14 10.77
C HIS A 225 11.46 1.75 12.16
N SER A 226 10.15 1.47 12.30
CA SER A 226 9.60 0.96 13.57
C SER A 226 10.16 -0.40 13.99
N ASN A 227 10.80 -1.12 13.08
CA ASN A 227 11.40 -2.44 13.30
C ASN A 227 12.94 -2.43 13.23
N ALA A 228 13.55 -1.25 13.09
CA ALA A 228 14.99 -1.09 12.85
C ALA A 228 15.47 -1.97 11.67
N VAL A 229 14.72 -1.94 10.55
CA VAL A 229 15.09 -2.59 9.30
C VAL A 229 15.23 -1.53 8.21
N PHE A 230 16.06 -1.82 7.20
CA PHE A 230 16.28 -0.91 6.09
C PHE A 230 15.05 -0.72 5.24
N PHE A 231 14.99 0.42 4.55
CA PHE A 231 13.96 0.74 3.58
C PHE A 231 14.57 1.08 2.22
N TYR A 232 14.02 0.50 1.16
CA TYR A 232 14.29 0.90 -0.22
C TYR A 232 13.01 1.43 -0.87
N PRO A 233 12.98 2.69 -1.32
CA PRO A 233 11.80 3.27 -1.92
C PRO A 233 11.62 2.86 -3.38
N ILE A 234 10.37 2.54 -3.74
CA ILE A 234 9.90 2.55 -5.12
C ILE A 234 9.21 3.90 -5.34
N ILE A 235 9.72 4.68 -6.29
CA ILE A 235 9.22 6.01 -6.57
C ILE A 235 8.09 5.92 -7.60
N PRO A 236 6.90 6.50 -7.36
CA PRO A 236 5.81 6.54 -8.32
C PRO A 236 6.27 7.07 -9.68
N GLU A 237 5.79 6.44 -10.76
CA GLU A 237 6.15 6.72 -12.16
C GLU A 237 7.61 6.37 -12.54
N LYS A 238 8.42 5.86 -11.59
CA LYS A 238 9.81 5.42 -11.81
C LYS A 238 10.04 3.98 -11.33
N GLU A 239 8.98 3.19 -11.18
CA GLU A 239 9.02 1.86 -10.57
C GLU A 239 10.00 0.94 -11.33
N ALA A 240 9.96 0.95 -12.66
CA ALA A 240 10.85 0.14 -13.50
C ALA A 240 12.34 0.51 -13.31
N GLU A 241 12.65 1.81 -13.17
CA GLU A 241 14.00 2.30 -12.87
C GLU A 241 14.42 1.88 -11.46
N CYS A 242 13.53 2.02 -10.48
CA CYS A 242 13.81 1.64 -9.10
C CYS A 242 14.13 0.16 -8.98
N TRP A 243 13.38 -0.72 -9.65
CA TRP A 243 13.61 -2.16 -9.59
C TRP A 243 14.94 -2.58 -10.21
N ILE A 244 15.29 -2.07 -11.39
CA ILE A 244 16.59 -2.40 -12.02
C ILE A 244 17.75 -1.83 -11.19
N THR A 245 17.60 -0.61 -10.63
CA THR A 245 18.62 0.01 -9.79
C THR A 245 18.77 -0.74 -8.46
N PHE A 246 17.69 -1.22 -7.87
CA PHE A 246 17.77 -2.07 -6.70
C PHE A 246 18.58 -3.33 -6.99
N LYS A 247 18.20 -4.07 -8.03
CA LYS A 247 18.85 -5.31 -8.42
C LYS A 247 20.35 -5.15 -8.69
N ASP A 248 20.72 -4.13 -9.48
CA ASP A 248 22.09 -3.99 -9.99
C ASP A 248 23.02 -3.25 -9.03
N THR A 249 22.47 -2.40 -8.14
CA THR A 249 23.27 -1.54 -7.26
C THR A 249 23.04 -1.85 -5.79
N TYR A 250 21.78 -1.76 -5.32
CA TYR A 250 21.51 -1.75 -3.88
C TYR A 250 21.37 -3.14 -3.27
N LEU A 251 20.98 -4.15 -4.03
CA LEU A 251 20.98 -5.54 -3.55
C LEU A 251 22.40 -6.02 -3.21
N PRO A 252 23.41 -5.84 -4.07
CA PRO A 252 24.80 -6.16 -3.69
C PRO A 252 25.28 -5.39 -2.47
N LEU A 253 25.01 -4.09 -2.38
CA LEU A 253 25.37 -3.26 -1.23
C LEU A 253 24.68 -3.71 0.07
N PHE A 254 23.44 -4.16 -0.01
CA PHE A 254 22.71 -4.71 1.14
C PHE A 254 23.33 -6.03 1.63
N ILE A 255 23.65 -6.93 0.72
CA ILE A 255 24.30 -8.22 1.05
C ILE A 255 25.70 -8.00 1.62
N ASP A 256 26.43 -7.00 1.14
CA ASP A 256 27.78 -6.65 1.63
C ASP A 256 27.76 -5.81 2.93
N GLY A 257 26.57 -5.50 3.49
CA GLY A 257 26.42 -4.72 4.72
C GLY A 257 26.74 -3.22 4.57
N ARG A 258 26.72 -2.68 3.35
CA ARG A 258 27.07 -1.30 3.01
C ARG A 258 25.86 -0.43 2.67
N TYR A 259 24.64 -0.97 2.73
CA TYR A 259 23.43 -0.27 2.34
C TYR A 259 23.11 0.96 3.24
N ALA A 260 23.48 0.90 4.52
CA ALA A 260 23.21 1.97 5.49
C ALA A 260 23.72 3.34 5.05
N ASP A 261 24.83 3.40 4.30
CA ASP A 261 25.42 4.67 3.83
C ASP A 261 24.56 5.34 2.75
N TYR A 262 23.67 4.61 2.10
CA TYR A 262 22.87 5.08 0.96
C TYR A 262 21.41 5.34 1.32
N GLU A 263 20.87 4.70 2.32
CA GLU A 263 19.46 4.80 2.70
C GLU A 263 18.99 6.24 2.92
N PRO A 264 19.72 7.13 3.66
CA PRO A 264 19.24 8.48 3.94
C PRO A 264 18.95 9.30 2.67
N GLN A 265 19.82 9.25 1.67
CA GLN A 265 19.64 9.99 0.43
C GLN A 265 18.54 9.38 -0.47
N LEU A 266 18.31 8.07 -0.39
CA LEU A 266 17.19 7.43 -1.07
C LEU A 266 15.84 7.85 -0.48
N ILE A 267 15.76 7.97 0.84
CA ILE A 267 14.57 8.48 1.54
C ILE A 267 14.34 9.96 1.22
N GLU A 268 15.38 10.77 1.20
CA GLU A 268 15.27 12.19 0.82
C GLU A 268 14.74 12.32 -0.62
N ARG A 269 15.32 11.59 -1.57
CA ARG A 269 14.83 11.53 -2.96
C ARG A 269 13.36 11.10 -3.01
N PHE A 270 12.97 10.06 -2.28
CA PHE A 270 11.60 9.58 -2.24
C PHE A 270 10.61 10.67 -1.83
N TYR A 271 10.91 11.40 -0.74
CA TYR A 271 10.03 12.48 -0.30
C TYR A 271 10.03 13.71 -1.22
N SER A 272 11.13 13.98 -1.92
CA SER A 272 11.21 15.09 -2.87
C SER A 272 10.39 14.85 -4.15
N GLU A 273 10.09 13.59 -4.48
CA GLU A 273 9.27 13.21 -5.63
C GLU A 273 7.77 13.11 -5.29
N LEU A 274 7.41 13.16 -4.01
CA LEU A 274 6.00 13.17 -3.58
C LEU A 274 5.51 14.61 -3.42
N GLU A 275 4.32 14.89 -3.97
CA GLU A 275 3.63 16.17 -3.79
C GLU A 275 3.19 16.41 -2.33
N ASP A 276 2.93 17.67 -1.98
CA ASP A 276 2.37 18.06 -0.67
C ASP A 276 0.85 17.86 -0.59
#